data_934f21814329afb9ba78a8886a8dd741
#
_entry.id   934f21814329afb9ba78a8886a8dd741
#
_cell.length_a   1.000
_cell.length_b   1.000
_cell.length_c   1.000
_cell.angle_alpha   90.00
_cell.angle_beta   90.00
_cell.angle_gamma   90.00
#
_symmetry.space_group_name_H-M   'P 1'
#
loop_
_entity.id
_entity.type
_entity.pdbx_description
1 polymer ?
#
loop_
_entity_poly.entity_id
_entity_poly.type
_entity_poly.pdbx_seq_one_letter_code
_entity_poly.pdbx_strand_id
1 'polypeptide(L)'
;MQKLLLGGEIGRGEDSLLVRLAKEISLPLFGVRTIMYPDRIDPKTGGAKIYMYPVAADPEAYPDSEENYVGACTGKIREINKDIFRTFGLQLLSDIPAEAAVVVDEIGFFEADVPEYTKRIFEIFEDDHPFLGVLKTRYEDPFLTRVRHYPTISYYQVTKENRESLFEELAPVVRSWSV
;
A
#
# COMPACT_ATOMS: atom_id res chain seq x y z
N MET A 1 -13.74 -12.94 -3.65
CA MET A 1 -12.42 -12.67 -4.26
C MET A 1 -11.32 -12.69 -3.23
N GLN A 2 -10.12 -13.07 -3.64
CA GLN A 2 -8.97 -13.18 -2.74
C GLN A 2 -8.44 -11.81 -2.31
N LYS A 3 -8.08 -11.73 -1.04
CA LYS A 3 -7.49 -10.53 -0.43
C LYS A 3 -6.11 -10.93 0.12
N LEU A 4 -5.06 -10.64 -0.63
CA LEU A 4 -3.68 -11.01 -0.29
C LEU A 4 -2.97 -9.85 0.40
N LEU A 5 -2.33 -10.13 1.52
CA LEU A 5 -1.60 -9.14 2.30
C LEU A 5 -0.19 -9.66 2.62
N LEU A 6 0.80 -8.89 2.22
CA LEU A 6 2.21 -9.21 2.43
C LEU A 6 2.77 -8.37 3.57
N GLY A 7 3.59 -8.96 4.41
CA GLY A 7 4.33 -8.21 5.45
C GLY A 7 5.74 -8.71 5.59
N GLY A 8 6.62 -7.90 6.18
CA GLY A 8 8.01 -8.25 6.41
C GLY A 8 8.97 -7.80 5.31
N GLU A 9 9.86 -8.66 4.88
CA GLU A 9 10.98 -8.32 3.98
C GLU A 9 10.61 -8.45 2.50
N ILE A 10 9.62 -7.68 2.05
CA ILE A 10 9.11 -7.75 0.66
C ILE A 10 10.10 -7.29 -0.41
N GLY A 11 11.17 -6.59 -0.03
CA GLY A 11 12.10 -5.92 -0.95
C GLY A 11 11.73 -4.48 -1.21
N ARG A 12 12.45 -3.82 -2.12
CA ARG A 12 12.27 -2.40 -2.42
C ARG A 12 12.15 -2.15 -3.93
N GLY A 13 11.45 -1.05 -4.28
CA GLY A 13 11.33 -0.58 -5.65
C GLY A 13 10.72 -1.62 -6.58
N GLU A 14 11.22 -1.68 -7.80
CA GLU A 14 10.73 -2.55 -8.86
C GLU A 14 10.94 -4.05 -8.58
N ASP A 15 11.87 -4.40 -7.70
CA ASP A 15 12.18 -5.78 -7.34
C ASP A 15 11.40 -6.27 -6.12
N SER A 16 10.57 -5.41 -5.52
CA SER A 16 9.74 -5.82 -4.40
C SER A 16 8.74 -6.91 -4.80
N LEU A 17 8.42 -7.79 -3.87
CA LEU A 17 7.45 -8.86 -4.13
C LEU A 17 6.08 -8.29 -4.56
N LEU A 18 5.65 -7.19 -3.93
CA LEU A 18 4.39 -6.55 -4.31
C LEU A 18 4.41 -6.08 -5.77
N VAL A 19 5.43 -5.34 -6.17
CA VAL A 19 5.52 -4.79 -7.53
C VAL A 19 5.58 -5.92 -8.56
N ARG A 20 6.37 -6.95 -8.28
CA ARG A 20 6.46 -8.13 -9.15
C ARG A 20 5.11 -8.82 -9.32
N LEU A 21 4.37 -9.04 -8.21
CA LEU A 21 3.04 -9.63 -8.26
C LEU A 21 2.03 -8.71 -8.95
N ALA A 22 2.09 -7.41 -8.71
CA ALA A 22 1.19 -6.45 -9.35
C ALA A 22 1.33 -6.45 -10.88
N LYS A 23 2.54 -6.65 -11.40
CA LYS A 23 2.79 -6.79 -12.84
C LYS A 23 2.15 -8.03 -13.46
N GLU A 24 1.86 -9.04 -12.65
CA GLU A 24 1.19 -10.27 -13.09
C GLU A 24 -0.34 -10.15 -13.14
N ILE A 25 -0.91 -9.08 -12.60
CA ILE A 25 -2.34 -8.83 -12.60
C ILE A 25 -2.75 -8.26 -13.97
N SER A 26 -3.70 -8.92 -14.64
CA SER A 26 -4.20 -8.47 -15.94
C SER A 26 -5.32 -7.41 -15.84
N LEU A 27 -5.93 -7.26 -14.66
CA LEU A 27 -6.96 -6.25 -14.42
C LEU A 27 -6.35 -4.85 -14.28
N PRO A 28 -7.11 -3.78 -14.60
CA PRO A 28 -6.70 -2.43 -14.25
C PRO A 28 -6.43 -2.31 -12.74
N LEU A 29 -5.36 -1.62 -12.37
CA LEU A 29 -4.97 -1.43 -10.98
C LEU A 29 -5.46 -0.08 -10.45
N PHE A 30 -6.14 -0.12 -9.32
CA PHE A 30 -6.57 1.06 -8.57
C PHE A 30 -6.04 0.98 -7.15
N GLY A 31 -5.77 2.09 -6.55
CA GLY A 31 -5.28 2.14 -5.17
C GLY A 31 -4.16 3.13 -4.96
N VAL A 32 -3.38 2.88 -3.94
CA VAL A 32 -2.44 3.84 -3.36
C VAL A 32 -1.04 3.23 -3.29
N ARG A 33 -0.03 4.05 -3.66
CA ARG A 33 1.37 3.77 -3.35
C ARG A 33 1.94 4.95 -2.57
N THR A 34 2.58 4.68 -1.44
CA THR A 34 3.28 5.67 -0.63
C THR A 34 4.77 5.38 -0.65
N ILE A 35 5.58 6.36 -1.05
CA ILE A 35 7.04 6.20 -1.20
C ILE A 35 7.76 7.22 -0.32
N MET A 36 8.68 6.73 0.50
CA MET A 36 9.64 7.56 1.22
C MET A 36 10.94 7.64 0.41
N TYR A 37 11.41 8.87 0.21
CA TYR A 37 12.63 9.16 -0.55
C TYR A 37 13.77 9.55 0.39
N PRO A 38 14.69 8.64 0.72
CA PRO A 38 15.80 8.94 1.64
C PRO A 38 16.70 10.09 1.17
N ASP A 39 16.78 10.29 -0.15
CA ASP A 39 17.63 11.32 -0.78
C ASP A 39 16.94 12.68 -0.90
N ARG A 40 15.64 12.74 -0.66
CA ARG A 40 14.85 13.98 -0.73
C ARG A 40 14.52 14.44 0.69
N ILE A 41 15.35 15.35 1.19
CA ILE A 41 15.23 15.82 2.57
C ILE A 41 14.36 17.09 2.64
N ASP A 42 13.42 17.10 3.56
CA ASP A 42 12.63 18.27 3.87
C ASP A 42 13.50 19.26 4.66
N PRO A 43 13.72 20.48 4.15
CA PRO A 43 14.60 21.46 4.81
C PRO A 43 14.06 21.97 6.14
N LYS A 44 12.75 21.85 6.37
CA LYS A 44 12.12 22.29 7.62
C LYS A 44 12.30 21.29 8.76
N THR A 45 12.26 20.00 8.45
CA THR A 45 12.24 18.94 9.45
C THR A 45 13.52 18.12 9.48
N GLY A 46 14.30 18.12 8.39
CA GLY A 46 15.45 17.22 8.20
C GLY A 46 15.06 15.78 7.91
N GLY A 47 13.76 15.50 7.73
CA GLY A 47 13.25 14.17 7.44
C GLY A 47 13.20 13.84 5.96
N ALA A 48 13.21 12.55 5.64
CA ALA A 48 12.99 12.05 4.29
C ALA A 48 11.54 12.31 3.86
N LYS A 49 11.35 12.90 2.70
CA LYS A 49 10.03 13.22 2.15
C LYS A 49 9.27 11.97 1.76
N ILE A 50 7.98 11.99 2.01
CA ILE A 50 7.04 10.91 1.69
C ILE A 50 5.95 11.47 0.79
N TYR A 51 5.73 10.80 -0.35
CA TYR A 51 4.68 11.14 -1.30
C TYR A 51 3.74 9.96 -1.53
N MET A 52 2.49 10.29 -1.86
CA MET A 52 1.45 9.34 -2.21
C MET A 52 1.14 9.44 -3.70
N TYR A 53 0.96 8.29 -4.35
CA TYR A 53 0.68 8.20 -5.80
C TYR A 53 -0.49 7.27 -6.06
N PRO A 54 -1.22 7.48 -7.18
CA PRO A 54 -2.04 6.41 -7.73
C PRO A 54 -1.16 5.18 -8.02
N VAL A 55 -1.60 4.00 -7.64
CA VAL A 55 -0.77 2.79 -7.77
C VAL A 55 -0.37 2.48 -9.21
N ALA A 56 -1.20 2.84 -10.19
CA ALA A 56 -0.93 2.63 -11.61
C ALA A 56 -0.03 3.72 -12.23
N ALA A 57 0.25 4.81 -11.50
CA ALA A 57 1.11 5.88 -12.00
C ALA A 57 2.59 5.51 -11.90
N ASP A 58 3.39 6.02 -12.83
CA ASP A 58 4.84 6.01 -12.70
C ASP A 58 5.25 7.14 -11.75
N PRO A 59 5.81 6.83 -10.57
CA PRO A 59 6.23 7.86 -9.61
C PRO A 59 7.27 8.83 -10.17
N GLU A 60 8.11 8.41 -11.11
CA GLU A 60 9.11 9.28 -11.74
C GLU A 60 8.49 10.31 -12.69
N ALA A 61 7.33 9.99 -13.27
CA ALA A 61 6.61 10.87 -14.18
C ALA A 61 5.48 11.66 -13.50
N TYR A 62 5.05 11.26 -12.31
CA TYR A 62 3.97 11.91 -11.59
C TYR A 62 4.48 13.17 -10.87
N PRO A 63 3.83 14.33 -11.04
CA PRO A 63 4.31 15.57 -10.42
C PRO A 63 4.19 15.54 -8.90
N ASP A 64 5.27 15.87 -8.21
CA ASP A 64 5.24 16.10 -6.77
C ASP A 64 4.58 17.45 -6.49
N SER A 65 3.64 17.47 -5.56
CA SER A 65 2.92 18.67 -5.14
C SER A 65 2.45 18.56 -3.69
N GLU A 66 1.86 19.63 -3.15
CA GLU A 66 1.25 19.59 -1.82
C GLU A 66 0.05 18.64 -1.75
N GLU A 67 -0.60 18.36 -2.88
CA GLU A 67 -1.77 17.48 -2.95
C GLU A 67 -1.43 16.02 -2.69
N ASN A 68 -0.19 15.60 -2.98
CA ASN A 68 0.27 14.23 -2.74
C ASN A 68 1.43 14.13 -1.74
N TYR A 69 1.80 15.24 -1.11
CA TYR A 69 2.83 15.25 -0.07
C TYR A 69 2.28 14.76 1.27
N VAL A 70 2.77 13.60 1.71
CA VAL A 70 2.33 12.98 2.97
C VAL A 70 3.03 13.59 4.18
N GLY A 71 4.30 13.95 4.03
CA GLY A 71 5.08 14.50 5.11
C GLY A 71 6.55 14.09 5.05
N ALA A 72 7.22 14.17 6.18
CA ALA A 72 8.63 13.80 6.32
C ALA A 72 8.88 13.01 7.59
N CYS A 73 9.80 12.08 7.52
CA CYS A 73 10.12 11.18 8.62
C CYS A 73 11.63 11.01 8.79
N THR A 74 12.10 11.10 10.03
CA THR A 74 13.41 10.60 10.47
C THR A 74 13.15 9.49 11.49
N GLY A 75 14.19 8.84 12.00
CA GLY A 75 14.05 7.87 13.08
C GLY A 75 13.40 8.44 14.37
N LYS A 76 13.39 9.76 14.53
CA LYS A 76 12.89 10.45 15.75
C LYS A 76 11.76 11.44 15.48
N ILE A 77 11.76 12.08 14.31
CA ILE A 77 10.81 13.14 13.96
C ILE A 77 9.88 12.63 12.88
N ARG A 78 8.59 12.83 13.10
CA ARG A 78 7.54 12.47 12.14
C ARG A 78 6.60 13.65 12.03
N GLU A 79 6.62 14.31 10.88
CA GLU A 79 5.63 15.32 10.52
C GLU A 79 4.80 14.80 9.36
N ILE A 80 3.63 14.27 9.70
CA ILE A 80 2.72 13.64 8.76
C ILE A 80 1.45 14.48 8.65
N ASN A 81 1.12 14.87 7.43
CA ASN A 81 -0.16 15.49 7.10
C ASN A 81 -1.20 14.40 6.92
N LYS A 82 -1.94 14.10 7.97
CA LYS A 82 -2.99 13.05 7.96
C LYS A 82 -4.14 13.39 7.02
N ASP A 83 -4.36 14.66 6.70
CA ASP A 83 -5.40 15.07 5.77
C ASP A 83 -5.18 14.53 4.35
N ILE A 84 -3.95 14.19 3.97
CA ILE A 84 -3.68 13.52 2.69
C ILE A 84 -4.44 12.20 2.59
N PHE A 85 -4.55 11.45 3.67
CA PHE A 85 -5.33 10.21 3.68
C PHE A 85 -6.84 10.47 3.53
N ARG A 86 -7.36 11.55 4.11
CA ARG A 86 -8.77 11.94 3.99
C ARG A 86 -9.12 12.51 2.62
N THR A 87 -8.18 13.13 1.94
CA THR A 87 -8.38 13.79 0.65
C THR A 87 -7.89 12.90 -0.49
N PHE A 88 -6.62 12.97 -0.84
CA PHE A 88 -6.05 12.27 -1.98
C PHE A 88 -6.12 10.73 -1.82
N GLY A 89 -5.76 10.21 -0.65
CA GLY A 89 -5.80 8.77 -0.38
C GLY A 89 -7.21 8.19 -0.51
N LEU A 90 -8.19 8.84 0.11
CA LEU A 90 -9.58 8.39 0.04
C LEU A 90 -10.14 8.51 -1.38
N GLN A 91 -9.76 9.54 -2.14
CA GLN A 91 -10.12 9.69 -3.54
C GLN A 91 -9.58 8.52 -4.39
N LEU A 92 -8.33 8.11 -4.17
CA LEU A 92 -7.72 6.99 -4.88
C LEU A 92 -8.38 5.64 -4.57
N LEU A 93 -9.02 5.51 -3.41
CA LEU A 93 -9.75 4.31 -2.99
C LEU A 93 -11.26 4.40 -3.25
N SER A 94 -11.74 5.44 -3.90
CA SER A 94 -13.14 5.66 -4.21
C SER A 94 -13.42 5.40 -5.70
N ASP A 95 -14.68 5.10 -6.02
CA ASP A 95 -15.16 4.92 -7.38
C ASP A 95 -14.34 3.91 -8.19
N ILE A 96 -13.92 2.82 -7.53
CA ILE A 96 -13.14 1.76 -8.16
C ILE A 96 -14.05 0.95 -9.09
N PRO A 97 -13.71 0.81 -10.37
CA PRO A 97 -14.50 0.00 -11.31
C PRO A 97 -14.61 -1.46 -10.85
N ALA A 98 -15.74 -2.10 -11.13
CA ALA A 98 -15.97 -3.50 -10.75
C ALA A 98 -14.94 -4.46 -11.33
N GLU A 99 -14.38 -4.13 -12.49
CA GLU A 99 -13.39 -4.94 -13.20
C GLU A 99 -11.95 -4.64 -12.81
N ALA A 100 -11.71 -3.94 -11.71
CA ALA A 100 -10.37 -3.56 -11.25
C ALA A 100 -9.88 -4.45 -10.11
N ALA A 101 -8.57 -4.53 -9.97
CA ALA A 101 -7.92 -5.01 -8.75
C ALA A 101 -7.47 -3.83 -7.90
N VAL A 102 -7.58 -3.96 -6.58
CA VAL A 102 -7.13 -2.92 -5.64
C VAL A 102 -5.76 -3.28 -5.11
N VAL A 103 -4.84 -2.32 -5.17
CA VAL A 103 -3.48 -2.47 -4.64
C VAL A 103 -3.20 -1.33 -3.66
N VAL A 104 -2.73 -1.68 -2.46
CA VAL A 104 -2.34 -0.70 -1.43
C VAL A 104 -0.91 -0.99 -0.95
N ASP A 105 -0.02 -0.09 -1.27
CA ASP A 105 1.40 -0.14 -0.92
C ASP A 105 1.79 1.17 -0.20
N GLU A 106 1.72 1.22 1.07
CA GLU A 106 1.52 0.22 2.12
C GLU A 106 0.39 0.62 3.09
N ILE A 107 -0.09 -0.32 3.88
CA ILE A 107 -0.94 -0.04 5.03
C ILE A 107 -0.02 0.12 6.24
N GLY A 108 0.00 1.31 6.84
CA GLY A 108 0.91 1.65 7.92
C GLY A 108 0.19 2.32 9.09
N PHE A 109 0.97 2.80 10.05
CA PHE A 109 0.42 3.42 11.25
C PHE A 109 0.10 4.92 11.08
N PHE A 110 0.55 5.57 10.00
CA PHE A 110 0.23 6.99 9.74
C PHE A 110 -1.27 7.22 9.55
N GLU A 111 -1.96 6.29 8.90
CA GLU A 111 -3.40 6.34 8.65
C GLU A 111 -4.25 5.74 9.76
N ALA A 112 -3.65 5.12 10.77
CA ALA A 112 -4.36 4.37 11.81
C ALA A 112 -5.41 5.19 12.57
N ASP A 113 -5.19 6.48 12.73
CA ASP A 113 -6.10 7.41 13.40
C ASP A 113 -6.87 8.33 12.42
N VAL A 114 -6.98 7.91 11.15
CA VAL A 114 -7.83 8.55 10.14
C VAL A 114 -9.04 7.65 9.85
N PRO A 115 -10.16 7.80 10.60
CA PRO A 115 -11.28 6.85 10.56
C PRO A 115 -11.91 6.69 9.18
N GLU A 116 -12.01 7.76 8.41
CA GLU A 116 -12.60 7.73 7.06
C GLU A 116 -11.79 6.83 6.13
N TYR A 117 -10.47 6.89 6.23
CA TYR A 117 -9.55 6.08 5.42
C TYR A 117 -9.55 4.62 5.87
N THR A 118 -9.41 4.37 7.17
CA THR A 118 -9.39 3.00 7.71
C THR A 118 -10.71 2.28 7.48
N LYS A 119 -11.83 2.98 7.59
CA LYS A 119 -13.16 2.44 7.24
C LYS A 119 -13.19 1.99 5.78
N ARG A 120 -12.69 2.81 4.87
CA ARG A 120 -12.66 2.46 3.43
C ARG A 120 -11.78 1.23 3.16
N ILE A 121 -10.66 1.08 3.83
CA ILE A 121 -9.82 -0.12 3.76
C ILE A 121 -10.64 -1.36 4.12
N PHE A 122 -11.37 -1.34 5.23
CA PHE A 122 -12.18 -2.49 5.65
C PHE A 122 -13.36 -2.76 4.71
N GLU A 123 -13.96 -1.73 4.12
CA GLU A 123 -15.00 -1.90 3.08
C GLU A 123 -14.44 -2.64 1.85
N ILE A 124 -13.22 -2.31 1.43
CA ILE A 124 -12.54 -3.01 0.34
C ILE A 124 -12.27 -4.48 0.69
N PHE A 125 -11.97 -4.78 1.95
CA PHE A 125 -11.79 -6.17 2.38
C PHE A 125 -13.08 -7.00 2.31
N GLU A 126 -14.24 -6.36 2.31
CA GLU A 126 -15.55 -6.99 2.23
C GLU A 126 -16.18 -6.99 0.84
N ASP A 127 -15.65 -6.19 -0.08
CA ASP A 127 -16.21 -6.07 -1.43
C ASP A 127 -15.71 -7.20 -2.37
N ASP A 128 -16.13 -7.15 -3.61
CA ASP A 128 -15.80 -8.17 -4.61
C ASP A 128 -14.46 -7.93 -5.34
N HIS A 129 -13.76 -6.83 -5.09
CA HIS A 129 -12.50 -6.58 -5.74
C HIS A 129 -11.40 -7.54 -5.24
N PRO A 130 -10.60 -8.14 -6.12
CA PRO A 130 -9.36 -8.76 -5.69
C PRO A 130 -8.41 -7.70 -5.13
N PHE A 131 -7.69 -8.06 -4.08
CA PHE A 131 -6.86 -7.13 -3.31
C PHE A 131 -5.44 -7.67 -3.13
N LEU A 132 -4.47 -6.81 -3.33
CA LEU A 132 -3.07 -7.07 -3.02
C LEU A 132 -2.51 -5.88 -2.23
N GLY A 133 -2.00 -6.13 -1.03
CA GLY A 133 -1.46 -5.07 -0.20
C GLY A 133 -0.20 -5.45 0.55
N VAL A 134 0.46 -4.43 1.08
CA VAL A 134 1.59 -4.57 2.01
C VAL A 134 1.21 -3.98 3.34
N LEU A 135 1.47 -4.73 4.39
CA LEU A 135 1.32 -4.29 5.77
C LEU A 135 2.69 -3.97 6.37
N LYS A 136 2.80 -2.79 6.96
CA LYS A 136 3.98 -2.43 7.75
C LYS A 136 3.96 -3.20 9.07
N THR A 137 5.01 -3.99 9.31
CA THR A 137 5.08 -4.88 10.47
C THR A 137 6.04 -4.41 11.57
N ARG A 138 6.76 -3.31 11.33
CA ARG A 138 7.79 -2.79 12.23
C ARG A 138 7.24 -2.32 13.58
N TYR A 139 5.99 -1.90 13.61
CA TYR A 139 5.33 -1.39 14.82
C TYR A 139 4.02 -2.13 15.05
N GLU A 140 3.74 -2.40 16.33
CA GLU A 140 2.44 -2.89 16.73
C GLU A 140 1.46 -1.72 16.92
N ASP A 141 0.28 -1.87 16.37
CA ASP A 141 -0.81 -0.92 16.44
C ASP A 141 -2.13 -1.68 16.34
N PRO A 142 -3.17 -1.31 17.12
CA PRO A 142 -4.45 -2.00 17.08
C PRO A 142 -5.07 -2.09 15.67
N PHE A 143 -4.93 -1.04 14.86
CA PHE A 143 -5.38 -1.03 13.48
C PHE A 143 -4.62 -2.06 12.62
N LEU A 144 -3.29 -2.06 12.69
CA LEU A 144 -2.46 -3.00 11.91
C LEU A 144 -2.71 -4.44 12.32
N THR A 145 -2.89 -4.70 13.62
CA THR A 145 -3.24 -6.02 14.12
C THR A 145 -4.61 -6.47 13.58
N ARG A 146 -5.60 -5.58 13.57
CA ARG A 146 -6.91 -5.86 13.01
C ARG A 146 -6.85 -6.15 11.51
N VAL A 147 -6.06 -5.39 10.76
CA VAL A 147 -5.85 -5.61 9.32
C VAL A 147 -5.27 -7.00 9.06
N ARG A 148 -4.20 -7.35 9.77
CA ARG A 148 -3.51 -8.64 9.60
C ARG A 148 -4.41 -9.85 9.89
N HIS A 149 -5.29 -9.73 10.88
CA HIS A 149 -6.18 -10.80 11.32
C HIS A 149 -7.61 -10.68 10.77
N TYR A 150 -7.84 -9.78 9.81
CA TYR A 150 -9.17 -9.60 9.24
C TYR A 150 -9.64 -10.89 8.55
N PRO A 151 -10.91 -11.34 8.75
CA PRO A 151 -11.35 -12.68 8.31
C PRO A 151 -11.20 -12.97 6.83
N THR A 152 -11.31 -11.96 5.97
CA THR A 152 -11.18 -12.11 4.51
C THR A 152 -9.74 -12.08 4.01
N ILE A 153 -8.77 -11.69 4.87
CA ILE A 153 -7.37 -11.50 4.50
C ILE A 153 -6.59 -12.82 4.59
N SER A 154 -5.85 -13.12 3.54
CA SER A 154 -4.76 -14.11 3.56
C SER A 154 -3.44 -13.38 3.73
N TYR A 155 -2.85 -13.50 4.92
CA TYR A 155 -1.60 -12.83 5.27
C TYR A 155 -0.40 -13.74 5.03
N TYR A 156 0.65 -13.19 4.45
CA TYR A 156 1.91 -13.88 4.17
C TYR A 156 3.09 -13.12 4.80
N GLN A 157 3.79 -13.77 5.72
CA GLN A 157 5.03 -13.23 6.27
C GLN A 157 6.16 -13.49 5.28
N VAL A 158 6.74 -12.41 4.76
CA VAL A 158 7.81 -12.48 3.76
C VAL A 158 9.17 -12.35 4.43
N THR A 159 10.08 -13.22 4.06
CA THR A 159 11.50 -13.16 4.44
C THR A 159 12.35 -13.15 3.18
N LYS A 160 13.64 -12.84 3.31
CA LYS A 160 14.56 -12.92 2.16
C LYS A 160 14.60 -14.34 1.59
N GLU A 161 14.52 -15.35 2.44
CA GLU A 161 14.60 -16.76 2.07
C GLU A 161 13.36 -17.26 1.33
N ASN A 162 12.15 -16.79 1.70
CA ASN A 162 10.90 -17.28 1.10
C ASN A 162 10.36 -16.39 -0.01
N ARG A 163 10.99 -15.25 -0.30
CA ARG A 163 10.48 -14.26 -1.26
C ARG A 163 10.24 -14.86 -2.65
N GLU A 164 11.20 -15.63 -3.18
CA GLU A 164 11.04 -16.26 -4.49
C GLU A 164 9.98 -17.36 -4.48
N SER A 165 9.96 -18.22 -3.48
CA SER A 165 8.93 -19.27 -3.38
C SER A 165 7.53 -18.69 -3.23
N LEU A 166 7.37 -17.58 -2.51
CA LEU A 166 6.09 -16.87 -2.43
C LEU A 166 5.69 -16.25 -3.77
N PHE A 167 6.64 -15.71 -4.52
CA PHE A 167 6.33 -15.23 -5.86
C PHE A 167 5.81 -16.37 -6.76
N GLU A 168 6.50 -17.51 -6.76
CA GLU A 168 6.09 -18.69 -7.53
C GLU A 168 4.69 -19.20 -7.11
N GLU A 169 4.40 -19.15 -5.82
CA GLU A 169 3.10 -19.56 -5.26
C GLU A 169 1.98 -18.58 -5.62
N LEU A 170 2.22 -17.27 -5.49
CA LEU A 170 1.19 -16.26 -5.60
C LEU A 170 1.00 -15.70 -7.01
N ALA A 171 2.01 -15.76 -7.87
CA ALA A 171 1.88 -15.27 -9.25
C ALA A 171 0.74 -15.96 -10.04
N PRO A 172 0.58 -17.28 -9.99
CA PRO A 172 -0.58 -17.93 -10.61
C PRO A 172 -1.92 -17.45 -10.02
N VAL A 173 -1.95 -17.16 -8.73
CA VAL A 173 -3.16 -16.68 -8.04
C VAL A 173 -3.58 -15.33 -8.62
N VAL A 174 -2.68 -14.35 -8.64
CA VAL A 174 -3.01 -13.00 -9.15
C VAL A 174 -3.25 -12.98 -10.66
N ARG A 175 -2.60 -13.86 -11.42
CA ARG A 175 -2.88 -14.06 -12.87
C ARG A 175 -4.30 -14.58 -13.10
N SER A 176 -4.85 -15.35 -12.17
CA SER A 176 -6.21 -15.89 -12.27
C SER A 176 -7.30 -14.85 -12.05
N TRP A 177 -6.96 -13.68 -11.55
CA TRP A 177 -7.93 -12.62 -11.33
C TRP A 177 -8.44 -12.10 -12.67
N SER A 178 -9.72 -12.23 -12.85
CA SER A 178 -10.43 -11.84 -14.07
C SER A 178 -11.80 -11.27 -13.72
N VAL A 179 -12.41 -10.65 -14.70
CA VAL A 179 -13.79 -10.14 -14.56
C VAL A 179 -14.79 -11.30 -14.54
#